data_423368fef64beceeb346143838285572
#
_entry.id   423368fef64beceeb346143838285572
#
_cell.length_a   1.000
_cell.length_b   1.000
_cell.length_c   1.000
_cell.angle_alpha   90.00
_cell.angle_beta   90.00
_cell.angle_gamma   90.00
#
_symmetry.space_group_name_H-M   'P 1'
#
loop_
_entity.id
_entity.type
_entity.pdbx_description
1 polymer ?
#
loop_
_entity_poly.entity_id
_entity_poly.type
_entity_poly.pdbx_seq_one_letter_code
_entity_poly.pdbx_strand_id
1 'polypeptide(L)'
;MERKQIPDRLYPLRFIQRYALTPRITSETVAEHSFFVAAFVFELHTKYKFDLHKAVTMAIIHDFAECEIGDVTLTAKLKHPNLIDAVHKAEDRVMETFGTYIHNLFKEYEARESWEAKIVKYADVLQVKQYLSIEQSIGNPQYLDNMLQATKDSLAHFEKMLEPIRRAEAQ
;
A
#
# COMPACT_ATOMS: atom_id res chain seq x y z
N MET A 1 2.00 -20.10 -25.73
CA MET A 1 2.74 -19.70 -24.52
C MET A 1 1.96 -20.17 -23.31
N GLU A 2 2.57 -20.96 -22.47
CA GLU A 2 1.94 -21.43 -21.24
C GLU A 2 1.68 -20.24 -20.31
N ARG A 3 0.48 -20.14 -19.74
CA ARG A 3 0.12 -19.03 -18.86
C ARG A 3 0.89 -19.19 -17.56
N LYS A 4 1.83 -18.27 -17.26
CA LYS A 4 2.55 -18.25 -15.97
C LYS A 4 1.55 -18.20 -14.82
N GLN A 5 1.81 -18.95 -13.76
CA GLN A 5 1.02 -18.89 -12.52
C GLN A 5 1.19 -17.54 -11.85
N ILE A 6 0.20 -17.13 -11.06
CA ILE A 6 0.26 -15.83 -10.33
C ILE A 6 1.53 -15.71 -9.48
N PRO A 7 1.95 -16.72 -8.67
CA PRO A 7 3.19 -16.61 -7.90
C PRO A 7 4.44 -16.34 -8.75
N ASP A 8 4.54 -16.99 -9.92
CA ASP A 8 5.70 -16.79 -10.82
C ASP A 8 5.75 -15.37 -11.38
N ARG A 9 4.57 -14.78 -11.63
CA ARG A 9 4.47 -13.40 -12.12
C ARG A 9 4.82 -12.38 -11.04
N LEU A 10 4.48 -12.67 -9.78
CA LEU A 10 4.70 -11.77 -8.64
C LEU A 10 6.10 -11.92 -8.03
N TYR A 11 6.86 -12.96 -8.43
CA TYR A 11 8.20 -13.18 -7.89
C TYR A 11 9.14 -11.96 -7.99
N PRO A 12 9.08 -11.11 -9.04
CA PRO A 12 9.86 -9.88 -9.13
C PRO A 12 9.67 -8.90 -7.97
N LEU A 13 8.48 -8.86 -7.32
CA LEU A 13 8.21 -7.97 -6.19
C LEU A 13 9.19 -8.15 -5.01
N ARG A 14 9.85 -9.30 -4.92
CA ARG A 14 10.90 -9.58 -3.92
C ARG A 14 12.18 -8.78 -4.15
N PHE A 15 12.37 -8.24 -5.34
CA PHE A 15 13.59 -7.52 -5.74
C PHE A 15 13.36 -6.04 -5.98
N ILE A 16 12.10 -5.63 -6.09
CA ILE A 16 11.73 -4.23 -6.27
C ILE A 16 11.84 -3.54 -4.93
N GLN A 17 12.78 -2.61 -4.85
CA GLN A 17 13.09 -1.87 -3.63
C GLN A 17 12.23 -0.61 -3.54
N ARG A 18 11.52 -0.45 -2.44
CA ARG A 18 10.86 0.80 -2.09
C ARG A 18 11.89 1.84 -1.64
N TYR A 19 11.51 3.10 -1.70
CA TYR A 19 12.39 4.22 -1.30
C TYR A 19 13.73 4.25 -2.08
N ALA A 20 13.76 3.79 -3.34
CA ALA A 20 14.98 3.69 -4.13
C ALA A 20 15.74 5.01 -4.30
N LEU A 21 15.03 6.15 -4.24
CA LEU A 21 15.60 7.50 -4.35
C LEU A 21 15.82 8.20 -3.00
N THR A 22 15.62 7.49 -1.89
CA THR A 22 15.72 8.05 -0.54
C THR A 22 16.90 7.39 0.20
N PRO A 23 17.79 8.17 0.84
CA PRO A 23 18.79 7.62 1.72
C PRO A 23 18.14 6.79 2.82
N ARG A 24 18.55 5.53 2.96
CA ARG A 24 18.00 4.57 3.92
C ARG A 24 19.10 3.67 4.48
N ILE A 25 18.88 3.15 5.66
CA ILE A 25 19.78 2.20 6.33
C ILE A 25 19.30 0.77 6.07
N THR A 26 17.99 0.53 6.17
CA THR A 26 17.39 -0.77 5.84
C THR A 26 16.76 -0.75 4.45
N SER A 27 16.61 -1.92 3.86
CA SER A 27 15.87 -2.11 2.62
C SER A 27 14.48 -2.64 2.92
N GLU A 28 13.51 -2.26 2.10
CA GLU A 28 12.17 -2.82 2.08
C GLU A 28 11.78 -3.12 0.63
N THR A 29 11.35 -4.34 0.38
CA THR A 29 10.81 -4.74 -0.92
C THR A 29 9.30 -4.53 -0.97
N VAL A 30 8.75 -4.44 -2.19
CA VAL A 30 7.29 -4.35 -2.38
C VAL A 30 6.57 -5.58 -1.81
N ALA A 31 7.18 -6.77 -1.89
CA ALA A 31 6.61 -7.99 -1.30
C ALA A 31 6.53 -7.92 0.23
N GLU A 32 7.57 -7.41 0.89
CA GLU A 32 7.58 -7.21 2.34
C GLU A 32 6.54 -6.16 2.76
N HIS A 33 6.48 -5.04 2.05
CA HIS A 33 5.46 -4.02 2.27
C HIS A 33 4.05 -4.58 2.21
N SER A 34 3.69 -5.26 1.11
CA SER A 34 2.34 -5.81 0.93
C SER A 34 1.98 -6.83 2.02
N PHE A 35 2.96 -7.64 2.50
CA PHE A 35 2.75 -8.54 3.63
C PHE A 35 2.40 -7.76 4.91
N PHE A 36 3.17 -6.72 5.25
CA PHE A 36 2.90 -5.94 6.45
C PHE A 36 1.63 -5.10 6.35
N VAL A 37 1.26 -4.60 5.16
CA VAL A 37 -0.04 -3.95 4.95
C VAL A 37 -1.18 -4.92 5.26
N ALA A 38 -1.10 -6.17 4.78
CA ALA A 38 -2.10 -7.20 5.12
C ALA A 38 -2.12 -7.50 6.63
N ALA A 39 -0.97 -7.53 7.31
CA ALA A 39 -0.90 -7.71 8.76
C ALA A 39 -1.58 -6.56 9.52
N PHE A 40 -1.38 -5.31 9.09
CA PHE A 40 -2.10 -4.16 9.66
C PHE A 40 -3.62 -4.24 9.44
N VAL A 41 -4.09 -4.77 8.31
CA VAL A 41 -5.52 -5.00 8.08
C VAL A 41 -6.11 -5.95 9.12
N PHE A 42 -5.40 -7.03 9.51
CA PHE A 42 -5.83 -7.90 10.61
C PHE A 42 -5.94 -7.15 11.94
N GLU A 43 -4.95 -6.31 12.27
CA GLU A 43 -5.00 -5.50 13.49
C GLU A 43 -6.17 -4.51 13.45
N LEU A 44 -6.39 -3.82 12.32
CA LEU A 44 -7.48 -2.86 12.16
C LEU A 44 -8.86 -3.51 12.29
N HIS A 45 -9.00 -4.79 11.94
CA HIS A 45 -10.26 -5.51 12.11
C HIS A 45 -10.67 -5.67 13.58
N THR A 46 -9.74 -5.57 14.53
CA THR A 46 -10.09 -5.52 15.96
C THR A 46 -10.78 -4.21 16.34
N LYS A 47 -10.49 -3.12 15.62
CA LYS A 47 -10.95 -1.76 15.94
C LYS A 47 -12.11 -1.29 15.06
N TYR A 48 -12.25 -1.83 13.84
CA TYR A 48 -13.20 -1.38 12.83
C TYR A 48 -14.04 -2.53 12.27
N LYS A 49 -15.27 -2.21 11.79
CA LYS A 49 -16.17 -3.17 11.13
C LYS A 49 -16.02 -3.06 9.62
N PHE A 50 -15.52 -4.11 8.97
CA PHE A 50 -15.41 -4.22 7.51
C PHE A 50 -15.28 -5.70 7.13
N ASP A 51 -15.37 -6.02 5.84
CA ASP A 51 -15.11 -7.37 5.33
C ASP A 51 -13.59 -7.65 5.35
N LEU A 52 -13.16 -8.46 6.35
CA LEU A 52 -11.76 -8.80 6.54
C LEU A 52 -11.18 -9.53 5.33
N HIS A 53 -11.91 -10.51 4.78
CA HIS A 53 -11.41 -11.30 3.66
C HIS A 53 -11.16 -10.42 2.42
N LYS A 54 -12.10 -9.55 2.12
CA LYS A 54 -12.01 -8.61 1.02
C LYS A 54 -10.85 -7.63 1.23
N ALA A 55 -10.73 -7.04 2.41
CA ALA A 55 -9.66 -6.08 2.74
C ALA A 55 -8.26 -6.74 2.70
N VAL A 56 -8.09 -7.95 3.25
CA VAL A 56 -6.82 -8.67 3.17
C VAL A 56 -6.46 -9.00 1.71
N THR A 57 -7.44 -9.43 0.90
CA THR A 57 -7.20 -9.66 -0.53
C THR A 57 -6.78 -8.38 -1.23
N MET A 58 -7.46 -7.25 -0.98
CA MET A 58 -7.04 -5.94 -1.50
C MET A 58 -5.61 -5.57 -1.06
N ALA A 59 -5.27 -5.77 0.22
CA ALA A 59 -3.95 -5.47 0.76
C ALA A 59 -2.83 -6.28 0.08
N ILE A 60 -3.12 -7.54 -0.28
CA ILE A 60 -2.16 -8.37 -1.00
C ILE A 60 -1.98 -7.91 -2.44
N ILE A 61 -3.06 -7.49 -3.11
CA ILE A 61 -3.02 -7.20 -4.55
C ILE A 61 -2.72 -5.75 -4.92
N HIS A 62 -2.74 -4.81 -3.94
CA HIS A 62 -2.74 -3.37 -4.23
C HIS A 62 -1.53 -2.90 -5.03
N ASP A 63 -0.36 -3.53 -4.86
CA ASP A 63 0.88 -3.23 -5.57
C ASP A 63 1.29 -4.35 -6.56
N PHE A 64 0.38 -5.25 -6.97
CA PHE A 64 0.69 -6.32 -7.94
C PHE A 64 1.23 -5.78 -9.25
N ALA A 65 0.72 -4.65 -9.73
CA ALA A 65 1.15 -4.04 -10.98
C ALA A 65 2.64 -3.71 -10.99
N GLU A 66 3.22 -3.43 -9.83
CA GLU A 66 4.65 -3.12 -9.70
C GLU A 66 5.56 -4.27 -10.13
N CYS A 67 5.06 -5.51 -10.20
CA CYS A 67 5.84 -6.64 -10.71
C CYS A 67 6.33 -6.45 -12.17
N GLU A 68 5.66 -5.58 -12.94
CA GLU A 68 6.01 -5.27 -14.33
C GLU A 68 6.52 -3.83 -14.51
N ILE A 69 6.03 -2.86 -13.70
CA ILE A 69 6.36 -1.43 -13.86
C ILE A 69 7.37 -0.92 -12.83
N GLY A 70 7.60 -1.65 -11.74
CA GLY A 70 8.43 -1.21 -10.61
C GLY A 70 7.75 -0.21 -9.71
N ASP A 71 8.35 0.08 -8.54
CA ASP A 71 7.91 1.14 -7.62
C ASP A 71 8.23 2.52 -8.20
N VAL A 72 7.21 3.23 -8.64
CA VAL A 72 7.33 4.63 -9.05
C VAL A 72 7.11 5.51 -7.82
N THR A 73 8.20 6.07 -7.31
CA THR A 73 8.20 6.80 -6.04
C THR A 73 7.21 7.97 -6.02
N LEU A 74 6.59 8.22 -4.85
CA LEU A 74 5.70 9.37 -4.64
C LEU A 74 6.37 10.69 -5.03
N THR A 75 7.67 10.84 -4.74
CA THR A 75 8.45 12.04 -5.11
C THR A 75 8.47 12.26 -6.62
N ALA A 76 8.62 11.19 -7.42
CA ALA A 76 8.57 11.29 -8.88
C ALA A 76 7.17 11.67 -9.36
N LYS A 77 6.13 11.03 -8.81
CA LYS A 77 4.71 11.35 -9.11
C LYS A 77 4.39 12.82 -8.81
N LEU A 78 4.81 13.35 -7.67
CA LEU A 78 4.56 14.74 -7.27
C LEU A 78 5.31 15.77 -8.13
N LYS A 79 6.54 15.48 -8.55
CA LYS A 79 7.34 16.39 -9.40
C LYS A 79 6.91 16.37 -10.86
N HIS A 80 6.26 15.31 -11.30
CA HIS A 80 5.85 15.12 -12.69
C HIS A 80 4.38 14.68 -12.76
N PRO A 81 3.41 15.61 -12.66
CA PRO A 81 1.99 15.26 -12.61
C PRO A 81 1.51 14.39 -13.77
N ASN A 82 2.04 14.60 -14.99
CA ASN A 82 1.71 13.79 -16.16
C ASN A 82 2.12 12.32 -16.01
N LEU A 83 3.07 12.01 -15.09
CA LEU A 83 3.49 10.65 -14.80
C LEU A 83 2.40 9.87 -14.05
N ILE A 84 1.58 10.53 -13.24
CA ILE A 84 0.51 9.91 -12.46
C ILE A 84 -0.46 9.19 -13.40
N ASP A 85 -0.97 9.88 -14.40
CA ASP A 85 -1.92 9.30 -15.36
C ASP A 85 -1.29 8.16 -16.18
N ALA A 86 -0.02 8.27 -16.53
CA ALA A 86 0.69 7.24 -17.28
C ALA A 86 0.89 5.98 -16.42
N VAL A 87 1.24 6.14 -15.16
CA VAL A 87 1.42 5.05 -14.20
C VAL A 87 0.08 4.35 -13.94
N HIS A 88 -0.99 5.08 -13.62
CA HIS A 88 -2.31 4.50 -13.40
C HIS A 88 -2.82 3.70 -14.60
N LYS A 89 -2.60 4.20 -15.83
CA LYS A 89 -2.94 3.45 -17.06
C LYS A 89 -2.11 2.19 -17.22
N ALA A 90 -0.84 2.22 -16.84
CA ALA A 90 0.02 1.04 -16.88
C ALA A 90 -0.40 0.01 -15.83
N GLU A 91 -0.65 0.45 -14.59
CA GLU A 91 -1.15 -0.36 -13.49
C GLU A 91 -2.47 -1.06 -13.88
N ASP A 92 -3.45 -0.32 -14.40
CA ASP A 92 -4.75 -0.86 -14.82
C ASP A 92 -4.59 -1.97 -15.87
N ARG A 93 -3.73 -1.75 -16.89
CA ARG A 93 -3.44 -2.77 -17.93
C ARG A 93 -2.78 -4.01 -17.36
N VAL A 94 -1.83 -3.86 -16.45
CA VAL A 94 -1.18 -5.01 -15.80
C VAL A 94 -2.18 -5.78 -14.97
N MET A 95 -2.99 -5.08 -14.17
CA MET A 95 -4.00 -5.70 -13.30
C MET A 95 -5.08 -6.45 -14.10
N GLU A 96 -5.50 -5.95 -15.26
CA GLU A 96 -6.43 -6.64 -16.15
C GLU A 96 -5.94 -8.05 -16.53
N THR A 97 -4.62 -8.23 -16.70
CA THR A 97 -4.01 -9.51 -17.05
C THR A 97 -4.07 -10.57 -15.95
N PHE A 98 -4.34 -10.18 -14.71
CA PHE A 98 -4.54 -11.10 -13.58
C PHE A 98 -5.96 -11.69 -13.50
N GLY A 99 -6.89 -11.18 -14.31
CA GLY A 99 -8.26 -11.65 -14.44
C GLY A 99 -9.27 -10.72 -13.75
N THR A 100 -10.53 -10.88 -14.16
CA THR A 100 -11.61 -9.93 -13.84
C THR A 100 -11.81 -9.72 -12.33
N TYR A 101 -11.70 -10.77 -11.52
CA TYR A 101 -11.89 -10.64 -10.06
C TYR A 101 -10.83 -9.74 -9.43
N ILE A 102 -9.54 -9.98 -9.71
CA ILE A 102 -8.43 -9.20 -9.17
C ILE A 102 -8.49 -7.77 -9.70
N HIS A 103 -8.77 -7.59 -10.99
CA HIS A 103 -8.88 -6.28 -11.61
C HIS A 103 -10.01 -5.43 -11.02
N ASN A 104 -11.20 -6.02 -10.80
CA ASN A 104 -12.32 -5.30 -10.18
C ASN A 104 -12.00 -4.90 -8.74
N LEU A 105 -11.35 -5.76 -7.98
CA LEU A 105 -10.96 -5.48 -6.62
C LEU A 105 -9.89 -4.38 -6.55
N PHE A 106 -8.95 -4.36 -7.50
CA PHE A 106 -7.98 -3.28 -7.65
C PHE A 106 -8.65 -1.94 -7.99
N LYS A 107 -9.60 -1.93 -8.91
CA LYS A 107 -10.38 -0.73 -9.24
C LYS A 107 -11.15 -0.19 -8.04
N GLU A 108 -11.73 -1.08 -7.24
CA GLU A 108 -12.39 -0.68 -5.99
C GLU A 108 -11.41 -0.08 -5.00
N TYR A 109 -10.19 -0.66 -4.89
CA TYR A 109 -9.13 -0.09 -4.07
C TYR A 109 -8.75 1.31 -4.55
N GLU A 110 -8.54 1.50 -5.86
CA GLU A 110 -8.19 2.81 -6.43
C GLU A 110 -9.29 3.88 -6.27
N ALA A 111 -10.56 3.49 -6.34
CA ALA A 111 -11.69 4.42 -6.15
C ALA A 111 -11.78 4.97 -4.71
N ARG A 112 -11.24 4.27 -3.69
CA ARG A 112 -11.28 4.70 -2.28
C ARG A 112 -12.70 4.95 -1.72
N GLU A 113 -13.72 4.34 -2.30
CA GLU A 113 -15.11 4.58 -1.89
C GLU A 113 -15.56 3.62 -0.80
N SER A 114 -15.25 2.32 -0.93
CA SER A 114 -15.61 1.31 0.07
C SER A 114 -14.81 1.43 1.38
N TRP A 115 -15.37 0.89 2.46
CA TRP A 115 -14.67 0.85 3.75
C TRP A 115 -13.40 0.00 3.68
N GLU A 116 -13.44 -1.10 2.95
CA GLU A 116 -12.29 -1.98 2.75
C GLU A 116 -11.15 -1.24 2.04
N ALA A 117 -11.44 -0.49 0.96
CA ALA A 117 -10.44 0.30 0.25
C ALA A 117 -9.81 1.39 1.15
N LYS A 118 -10.63 2.05 1.98
CA LYS A 118 -10.16 3.05 2.96
C LYS A 118 -9.30 2.40 4.05
N ILE A 119 -9.71 1.24 4.55
CA ILE A 119 -8.94 0.46 5.55
C ILE A 119 -7.59 0.03 4.99
N VAL A 120 -7.56 -0.49 3.76
CA VAL A 120 -6.30 -0.90 3.13
C VAL A 120 -5.37 0.31 2.93
N LYS A 121 -5.90 1.46 2.48
CA LYS A 121 -5.07 2.67 2.37
C LYS A 121 -4.58 3.18 3.73
N TYR A 122 -5.39 3.05 4.77
CA TYR A 122 -4.95 3.38 6.13
C TYR A 122 -3.85 2.42 6.61
N ALA A 123 -3.99 1.12 6.34
CA ALA A 123 -2.98 0.11 6.65
C ALA A 123 -1.65 0.36 5.91
N ASP A 124 -1.71 0.73 4.63
CA ASP A 124 -0.56 1.13 3.83
C ASP A 124 0.18 2.31 4.49
N VAL A 125 -0.53 3.37 4.88
CA VAL A 125 0.07 4.52 5.57
C VAL A 125 0.63 4.15 6.95
N LEU A 126 -0.01 3.22 7.69
CA LEU A 126 0.52 2.70 8.96
C LEU A 126 1.85 1.95 8.76
N GLN A 127 1.94 1.15 7.70
CA GLN A 127 3.16 0.44 7.34
C GLN A 127 4.29 1.42 6.98
N VAL A 128 4.00 2.43 6.16
CA VAL A 128 4.96 3.51 5.87
C VAL A 128 5.46 4.18 7.16
N LYS A 129 4.55 4.53 8.09
CA LYS A 129 4.93 5.09 9.40
C LYS A 129 5.85 4.14 10.17
N GLN A 130 5.54 2.84 10.19
CA GLN A 130 6.35 1.84 10.88
C GLN A 130 7.77 1.81 10.32
N TYR A 131 7.91 1.70 8.99
CA TYR A 131 9.22 1.72 8.32
C TYR A 131 10.01 2.99 8.64
N LEU A 132 9.42 4.18 8.48
CA LEU A 132 10.06 5.46 8.77
C LEU A 132 10.47 5.58 10.24
N SER A 133 9.66 5.06 11.17
CA SER A 133 9.99 5.08 12.60
C SER A 133 11.16 4.15 12.94
N ILE A 134 11.27 2.99 12.27
CA ILE A 134 12.42 2.09 12.41
C ILE A 134 13.68 2.78 11.89
N GLU A 135 13.66 3.31 10.66
CA GLU A 135 14.77 4.04 10.07
C GLU A 135 15.26 5.17 10.99
N GLN A 136 14.35 5.94 11.58
CA GLN A 136 14.66 7.00 12.52
C GLN A 136 15.33 6.47 13.79
N SER A 137 14.83 5.34 14.31
CA SER A 137 15.35 4.72 15.55
C SER A 137 16.78 4.19 15.41
N ILE A 138 17.19 3.82 14.19
CA ILE A 138 18.53 3.27 13.88
C ILE A 138 19.50 4.32 13.35
N GLY A 139 19.14 5.60 13.36
CA GLY A 139 20.04 6.71 13.12
C GLY A 139 19.92 7.41 11.76
N ASN A 140 18.77 7.30 11.08
CA ASN A 140 18.48 8.04 9.84
C ASN A 140 17.40 9.13 10.02
N PRO A 141 17.59 10.16 10.88
CA PRO A 141 16.55 11.14 11.19
C PRO A 141 16.35 12.20 10.10
N GLN A 142 17.45 12.66 9.49
CA GLN A 142 17.48 13.93 8.77
C GLN A 142 16.64 13.98 7.48
N TYR A 143 16.46 12.84 6.81
CA TYR A 143 15.71 12.75 5.56
C TYR A 143 14.24 12.38 5.73
N LEU A 144 13.88 11.91 6.93
CA LEU A 144 12.60 11.24 7.16
C LEU A 144 11.57 12.09 7.91
N ASP A 145 11.99 13.19 8.55
CA ASP A 145 11.11 14.00 9.41
C ASP A 145 9.90 14.55 8.66
N ASN A 146 10.11 15.09 7.46
CA ASN A 146 9.00 15.61 6.64
C ASN A 146 8.05 14.50 6.17
N MET A 147 8.61 13.35 5.78
CA MET A 147 7.81 12.19 5.37
C MET A 147 7.02 11.64 6.56
N LEU A 148 7.63 11.54 7.72
CA LEU A 148 7.00 11.07 8.93
C LEU A 148 5.88 12.02 9.40
N GLN A 149 6.08 13.34 9.30
CA GLN A 149 5.04 14.31 9.63
C GLN A 149 3.85 14.21 8.67
N ALA A 150 4.08 14.18 7.37
CA ALA A 150 3.02 13.98 6.37
C ALA A 150 2.25 12.68 6.58
N THR A 151 2.96 11.63 7.00
CA THR A 151 2.36 10.34 7.34
C THR A 151 1.45 10.45 8.58
N LYS A 152 1.89 11.15 9.62
CA LYS A 152 1.07 11.39 10.83
C LYS A 152 -0.20 12.18 10.52
N ASP A 153 -0.10 13.22 9.69
CA ASP A 153 -1.25 14.03 9.27
C ASP A 153 -2.25 13.19 8.47
N SER A 154 -1.74 12.33 7.57
CA SER A 154 -2.55 11.39 6.81
C SER A 154 -3.28 10.38 7.72
N LEU A 155 -2.60 9.83 8.72
CA LEU A 155 -3.20 8.89 9.68
C LEU A 155 -4.32 9.54 10.48
N ALA A 156 -4.13 10.76 10.99
CA ALA A 156 -5.18 11.49 11.71
C ALA A 156 -6.42 11.73 10.85
N HIS A 157 -6.23 12.00 9.54
CA HIS A 157 -7.34 12.11 8.60
C HIS A 157 -8.09 10.77 8.44
N PHE A 158 -7.38 9.64 8.29
CA PHE A 158 -8.00 8.32 8.17
C PHE A 158 -8.74 7.92 9.44
N GLU A 159 -8.17 8.14 10.62
CA GLU A 159 -8.83 7.84 11.90
C GLU A 159 -10.18 8.54 12.01
N LYS A 160 -10.24 9.82 11.65
CA LYS A 160 -11.50 10.58 11.62
C LYS A 160 -12.48 10.04 10.58
N MET A 161 -12.00 9.67 9.40
CA MET A 161 -12.83 9.14 8.32
C MET A 161 -13.43 7.76 8.67
N LEU A 162 -12.70 6.93 9.43
CA LEU A 162 -13.10 5.58 9.80
C LEU A 162 -13.97 5.53 11.07
N GLU A 163 -14.19 6.65 11.75
CA GLU A 163 -14.98 6.71 12.97
C GLU A 163 -16.39 6.06 12.83
N PRO A 164 -17.14 6.23 11.71
CA PRO A 164 -18.45 5.60 11.55
C PRO A 164 -18.47 4.08 11.64
N ILE A 165 -17.36 3.41 11.38
CA ILE A 165 -17.26 1.95 11.42
C ILE A 165 -16.40 1.44 12.60
N ARG A 166 -16.03 2.32 13.54
CA ARG A 166 -15.31 1.94 14.76
C ARG A 166 -16.16 1.00 15.61
N ARG A 167 -15.54 -0.06 16.12
CA ARG A 167 -16.18 -0.96 17.09
C ARG A 167 -16.26 -0.23 18.44
N ALA A 168 -17.36 -0.46 19.18
CA ALA A 168 -17.40 -0.06 20.58
C ALA A 168 -16.26 -0.80 21.34
N GLU A 169 -15.60 -0.09 22.24
CA GLU A 169 -14.62 -0.72 23.12
C GLU A 169 -15.33 -1.83 23.91
N ALA A 170 -14.74 -3.03 23.93
CA ALA A 170 -15.23 -4.09 24.81
C ALA A 170 -14.98 -3.64 26.25
N GLN A 171 -16.07 -3.44 27.01
CA GLN A 171 -16.03 -3.16 28.44
C GLN A 171 -15.48 -4.38 29.20
#